data_6aa22f79678160ed855ab3b9957fc6ef
#
_entry.id   6aa22f79678160ed855ab3b9957fc6ef
#
_cell.length_a   1.000
_cell.length_b   1.000
_cell.length_c   1.000
_cell.angle_alpha   90.00
_cell.angle_beta   90.00
_cell.angle_gamma   90.00
#
_symmetry.space_group_name_H-M   'P 1'
#
loop_
_entity.id
_entity.type
_entity.pdbx_description
1 polymer ?
#
loop_
_entity_poly.entity_id
_entity_poly.type
_entity_poly.pdbx_seq_one_letter_code
_entity_poly.pdbx_strand_id
1 'polypeptide(L)'
;SSTRIHKSLLPSSKFVDTLEYNESVKSLKDDSFILLGHTRFATQGAIVKSNAHPFRVGDVVGTHNGCVYNVKEMETQLDKQCPVDSQLIFKAINDNDNIQEAVKDFDSDFALSFVKSNPMVLYLCRESNRPLHVAYIPSMKTLFYASESAFIEDALIANNIEADVFSLNKNTLYTFDVSKFTDDKMNVVKESFKYDSRVYQYQINKYPTQVQTNAWSLKDDEWEPIIPQSMIDDEALHLSQVYGGRPEEWFWDETQQKWFYLDNVSGEIKSEEQISEEQYYDTLWENEANATDR
;
A
#
# COMPACT_ATOMS: atom_id res chain seq x y z
N SER A 1 0.38 -26.44 -5.72
CA SER A 1 0.66 -25.03 -6.02
C SER A 1 1.78 -24.52 -5.13
N SER A 2 2.73 -23.78 -5.66
CA SER A 2 3.85 -23.22 -4.91
C SER A 2 3.71 -21.70 -4.85
N THR A 3 3.81 -21.11 -3.65
CA THR A 3 3.88 -19.66 -3.48
C THR A 3 5.33 -19.22 -3.58
N ARG A 4 5.63 -18.27 -4.47
CA ARG A 4 6.93 -17.60 -4.58
C ARG A 4 6.79 -16.18 -4.09
N ILE A 5 7.79 -15.66 -3.39
CA ILE A 5 7.84 -14.29 -2.89
C ILE A 5 9.16 -13.68 -3.33
N HIS A 6 9.07 -12.60 -4.08
CA HIS A 6 10.21 -11.80 -4.50
C HIS A 6 10.07 -10.40 -3.90
N LYS A 7 11.14 -9.90 -3.32
CA LYS A 7 11.20 -8.57 -2.71
C LYS A 7 12.42 -7.83 -3.22
N SER A 8 12.29 -6.53 -3.40
CA SER A 8 13.39 -5.67 -3.83
C SER A 8 13.26 -4.30 -3.16
N LEU A 9 14.35 -3.56 -3.11
CA LEU A 9 14.37 -2.13 -2.77
C LEU A 9 14.31 -1.25 -4.01
N LEU A 10 14.33 -1.85 -5.19
CA LEU A 10 14.24 -1.12 -6.46
C LEU A 10 12.86 -0.50 -6.64
N PRO A 11 12.77 0.69 -7.24
CA PRO A 11 11.50 1.21 -7.75
C PRO A 11 10.83 0.20 -8.69
N SER A 12 9.49 0.21 -8.74
CA SER A 12 8.73 -0.76 -9.54
C SER A 12 9.16 -0.79 -11.00
N SER A 13 9.46 0.37 -11.60
CA SER A 13 9.95 0.50 -12.98
C SER A 13 11.28 -0.23 -13.24
N LYS A 14 12.12 -0.37 -12.23
CA LYS A 14 13.37 -1.12 -12.31
C LYS A 14 13.23 -2.58 -11.88
N PHE A 15 12.32 -2.82 -10.93
CA PHE A 15 12.03 -4.18 -10.46
C PHE A 15 11.47 -5.08 -11.56
N VAL A 16 10.58 -4.54 -12.41
CA VAL A 16 9.99 -5.32 -13.53
C VAL A 16 11.01 -5.72 -14.60
N ASP A 17 12.17 -5.06 -14.64
CA ASP A 17 13.26 -5.39 -15.55
C ASP A 17 14.23 -6.45 -14.98
N THR A 18 14.07 -6.84 -13.70
CA THR A 18 14.95 -7.84 -13.08
C THR A 18 14.70 -9.24 -13.62
N LEU A 19 15.74 -10.07 -13.58
CA LEU A 19 15.65 -11.46 -13.99
C LEU A 19 14.63 -12.24 -13.14
N GLU A 20 14.66 -12.03 -11.82
CA GLU A 20 13.77 -12.69 -10.87
C GLU A 20 12.29 -12.39 -11.15
N TYR A 21 11.95 -11.13 -11.45
CA TYR A 21 10.59 -10.75 -11.84
C TYR A 21 10.19 -11.45 -13.15
N ASN A 22 11.04 -11.33 -14.17
CA ASN A 22 10.77 -11.90 -15.49
C ASN A 22 10.63 -13.44 -15.46
N GLU A 23 11.48 -14.14 -14.70
CA GLU A 23 11.37 -15.58 -14.50
C GLU A 23 10.08 -15.97 -13.77
N SER A 24 9.69 -15.16 -12.77
CA SER A 24 8.43 -15.40 -12.05
C SER A 24 7.23 -15.25 -12.97
N VAL A 25 7.16 -14.17 -13.74
CA VAL A 25 6.07 -13.95 -14.70
C VAL A 25 6.05 -15.05 -15.78
N LYS A 26 7.20 -15.42 -16.34
CA LYS A 26 7.30 -16.51 -17.32
C LYS A 26 6.90 -17.87 -16.75
N SER A 27 6.97 -18.05 -15.44
CA SER A 27 6.54 -19.28 -14.78
C SER A 27 5.04 -19.37 -14.54
N LEU A 28 4.31 -18.24 -14.69
CA LEU A 28 2.86 -18.17 -14.69
C LEU A 28 2.40 -18.74 -16.04
N LYS A 29 2.15 -20.05 -16.09
CA LYS A 29 1.66 -20.73 -17.28
C LYS A 29 0.14 -20.81 -17.23
N ASP A 30 -0.45 -21.44 -18.24
CA ASP A 30 -1.89 -21.55 -18.55
C ASP A 30 -2.83 -21.98 -17.42
N ASP A 31 -2.31 -22.24 -16.22
CA ASP A 31 -3.09 -22.56 -15.03
C ASP A 31 -3.51 -21.28 -14.29
N SER A 32 -4.61 -21.34 -13.55
CA SER A 32 -5.06 -20.26 -12.71
C SER A 32 -4.01 -19.89 -11.66
N PHE A 33 -3.77 -18.59 -11.48
CA PHE A 33 -2.80 -18.06 -10.49
C PHE A 33 -3.28 -16.74 -9.90
N ILE A 34 -2.69 -16.38 -8.78
CA ILE A 34 -2.86 -15.08 -8.15
C ILE A 34 -1.50 -14.40 -8.06
N LEU A 35 -1.42 -13.16 -8.54
CA LEU A 35 -0.26 -12.30 -8.42
C LEU A 35 -0.59 -11.15 -7.46
N LEU A 36 0.14 -11.06 -6.35
CA LEU A 36 0.07 -9.94 -5.41
C LEU A 36 1.28 -9.04 -5.62
N GLY A 37 1.07 -7.79 -5.97
CA GLY A 37 2.11 -6.78 -6.12
C GLY A 37 1.90 -5.61 -5.16
N HIS A 38 3.01 -5.00 -4.68
CA HIS A 38 2.96 -3.82 -3.82
C HIS A 38 4.24 -3.00 -3.94
N THR A 39 4.09 -1.70 -4.08
CA THR A 39 5.16 -0.72 -3.90
C THR A 39 5.00 -0.12 -2.51
N ARG A 40 6.05 -0.18 -1.69
CA ARG A 40 6.00 0.28 -0.31
C ARG A 40 6.49 1.71 -0.20
N PHE A 41 5.66 2.59 0.36
CA PHE A 41 6.14 3.81 1.00
C PHE A 41 6.42 3.49 2.48
N ALA A 42 7.63 3.76 2.96
CA ALA A 42 8.05 3.35 4.30
C ALA A 42 7.59 4.37 5.34
N THR A 43 6.47 4.10 6.01
CA THR A 43 5.97 4.89 7.15
C THR A 43 6.50 4.39 8.49
N GLN A 44 6.77 3.07 8.60
CA GLN A 44 7.29 2.43 9.81
C GLN A 44 8.30 1.33 9.47
N GLY A 45 9.37 1.23 10.26
CA GLY A 45 10.42 0.23 10.09
C GLY A 45 11.44 0.59 9.01
N ALA A 46 12.63 0.04 9.12
CA ALA A 46 13.74 0.32 8.22
C ALA A 46 13.43 -0.03 6.76
N ILE A 47 14.08 0.70 5.84
CA ILE A 47 14.04 0.43 4.39
C ILE A 47 14.99 -0.74 4.12
N VAL A 48 14.51 -1.94 4.34
CA VAL A 48 15.23 -3.19 4.09
C VAL A 48 14.33 -4.18 3.36
N LYS A 49 14.93 -5.07 2.60
CA LYS A 49 14.23 -6.04 1.74
C LYS A 49 13.21 -6.91 2.51
N SER A 50 13.51 -7.28 3.76
CA SER A 50 12.60 -8.05 4.63
C SER A 50 11.32 -7.30 4.96
N ASN A 51 11.38 -5.98 5.01
CA ASN A 51 10.26 -5.09 5.35
C ASN A 51 9.40 -4.69 4.14
N ALA A 52 9.79 -5.07 2.92
CA ALA A 52 8.93 -4.90 1.75
C ALA A 52 7.79 -5.94 1.75
N HIS A 53 6.65 -5.59 1.15
CA HIS A 53 5.56 -6.54 0.88
C HIS A 53 5.91 -7.51 -0.27
N PRO A 54 5.17 -8.62 -0.41
CA PRO A 54 4.14 -9.12 0.50
C PRO A 54 4.75 -9.75 1.76
N PHE A 55 3.97 -9.80 2.83
CA PHE A 55 4.36 -10.53 4.05
C PHE A 55 3.75 -11.93 4.06
N ARG A 56 4.56 -12.90 4.54
CA ARG A 56 4.06 -14.22 4.88
C ARG A 56 4.02 -14.35 6.40
N VAL A 57 2.85 -14.62 6.95
CA VAL A 57 2.63 -14.89 8.37
C VAL A 57 1.77 -16.15 8.48
N GLY A 58 2.37 -17.25 8.92
CA GLY A 58 1.72 -18.54 8.87
C GLY A 58 1.28 -18.92 7.47
N ASP A 59 -0.02 -19.18 7.29
CA ASP A 59 -0.63 -19.55 6.01
C ASP A 59 -1.07 -18.32 5.18
N VAL A 60 -0.99 -17.12 5.76
CA VAL A 60 -1.39 -15.89 5.07
C VAL A 60 -0.20 -15.30 4.31
N VAL A 61 -0.44 -14.92 3.06
CA VAL A 61 0.47 -14.09 2.27
C VAL A 61 -0.32 -12.88 1.77
N GLY A 62 0.13 -11.66 2.08
CA GLY A 62 -0.66 -10.50 1.73
C GLY A 62 0.10 -9.19 1.67
N THR A 63 -0.60 -8.19 1.16
CA THR A 63 -0.16 -6.79 1.07
C THR A 63 -1.14 -5.87 1.80
N HIS A 64 -0.62 -4.82 2.39
CA HIS A 64 -1.35 -3.82 3.15
C HIS A 64 -0.97 -2.43 2.64
N ASN A 65 -1.92 -1.68 2.17
CA ASN A 65 -1.82 -0.25 1.94
C ASN A 65 -2.53 0.46 3.09
N GLY A 66 -1.77 1.14 3.94
CA GLY A 66 -2.29 1.80 5.13
C GLY A 66 -1.29 1.81 6.30
N CYS A 67 -1.76 2.23 7.48
CA CYS A 67 -0.98 2.30 8.70
C CYS A 67 -1.76 1.74 9.89
N VAL A 68 -1.06 1.10 10.84
CA VAL A 68 -1.60 0.74 12.16
C VAL A 68 -1.14 1.76 13.18
N TYR A 69 -2.07 2.44 13.84
CA TYR A 69 -1.76 3.53 14.77
C TYR A 69 -1.57 3.04 16.22
N ASN A 70 -2.17 1.92 16.59
CA ASN A 70 -2.06 1.32 17.91
C ASN A 70 -1.10 0.12 17.97
N VAL A 71 0.04 0.19 17.26
CA VAL A 71 1.02 -0.90 17.10
C VAL A 71 1.40 -1.54 18.44
N LYS A 72 1.79 -0.74 19.46
CA LYS A 72 2.25 -1.26 20.77
C LYS A 72 1.17 -2.04 21.51
N GLU A 73 -0.09 -1.61 21.40
CA GLU A 73 -1.24 -2.29 21.96
C GLU A 73 -1.41 -3.65 21.28
N MET A 74 -1.40 -3.66 19.94
CA MET A 74 -1.56 -4.87 19.16
C MET A 74 -0.39 -5.85 19.29
N GLU A 75 0.85 -5.37 19.43
CA GLU A 75 2.01 -6.21 19.73
C GLU A 75 1.85 -6.96 21.06
N THR A 76 1.31 -6.27 22.06
CA THR A 76 1.03 -6.86 23.38
C THR A 76 -0.11 -7.87 23.29
N GLN A 77 -1.21 -7.52 22.62
CA GLN A 77 -2.39 -8.37 22.52
C GLN A 77 -2.12 -9.65 21.72
N LEU A 78 -1.32 -9.54 20.65
CA LEU A 78 -0.97 -10.67 19.77
C LEU A 78 0.28 -11.43 20.23
N ASP A 79 0.91 -11.01 21.33
CA ASP A 79 2.20 -11.52 21.81
C ASP A 79 3.23 -11.61 20.68
N LYS A 80 3.34 -10.53 19.90
CA LYS A 80 4.15 -10.48 18.70
C LYS A 80 4.73 -9.10 18.45
N GLN A 81 6.06 -8.99 18.53
CA GLN A 81 6.76 -7.81 18.00
C GLN A 81 7.00 -7.97 16.50
N CYS A 82 6.75 -6.92 15.76
CA CYS A 82 6.94 -6.89 14.33
C CYS A 82 7.73 -5.65 13.90
N PRO A 83 8.70 -5.81 12.98
CA PRO A 83 9.47 -4.68 12.47
C PRO A 83 8.62 -3.74 11.57
N VAL A 84 7.46 -4.22 11.12
CA VAL A 84 6.48 -3.47 10.30
C VAL A 84 5.08 -3.78 10.81
N ASP A 85 4.31 -2.74 11.00
CA ASP A 85 2.92 -2.76 11.48
C ASP A 85 1.99 -3.70 10.69
N SER A 86 2.15 -3.74 9.38
CA SER A 86 1.38 -4.60 8.48
C SER A 86 1.45 -6.10 8.85
N GLN A 87 2.55 -6.54 9.47
CA GLN A 87 2.68 -7.95 9.90
C GLN A 87 1.73 -8.30 11.04
N LEU A 88 1.35 -7.33 11.87
CA LEU A 88 0.36 -7.54 12.94
C LEU A 88 -1.02 -7.85 12.39
N ILE A 89 -1.45 -7.12 11.36
CA ILE A 89 -2.73 -7.39 10.69
C ILE A 89 -2.74 -8.83 10.14
N PHE A 90 -1.68 -9.25 9.43
CA PHE A 90 -1.62 -10.60 8.88
C PHE A 90 -1.49 -11.68 9.95
N LYS A 91 -0.89 -11.36 11.11
CA LYS A 91 -0.91 -12.25 12.27
C LYS A 91 -2.32 -12.44 12.78
N ALA A 92 -3.07 -11.36 12.95
CA ALA A 92 -4.47 -11.44 13.39
C ALA A 92 -5.35 -12.19 12.37
N ILE A 93 -5.16 -11.96 11.08
CA ILE A 93 -5.88 -12.69 10.01
C ILE A 93 -5.50 -14.18 9.99
N ASN A 94 -4.24 -14.53 10.27
CA ASN A 94 -3.82 -15.92 10.36
C ASN A 94 -4.48 -16.66 11.53
N ASP A 95 -4.64 -15.98 12.64
CA ASP A 95 -5.17 -16.55 13.88
C ASP A 95 -6.71 -16.59 13.93
N ASN A 96 -7.37 -15.88 13.01
CA ASN A 96 -8.82 -15.80 12.95
C ASN A 96 -9.35 -16.16 11.55
N ASP A 97 -10.47 -16.86 11.51
CA ASP A 97 -11.16 -17.16 10.26
C ASP A 97 -12.12 -16.04 9.84
N ASN A 98 -12.53 -15.21 10.78
CA ASN A 98 -13.43 -14.08 10.55
C ASN A 98 -12.66 -12.76 10.47
N ILE A 99 -12.81 -12.02 9.38
CA ILE A 99 -12.10 -10.75 9.15
C ILE A 99 -12.48 -9.68 10.18
N GLN A 100 -13.74 -9.62 10.59
CA GLN A 100 -14.19 -8.66 11.57
C GLN A 100 -13.49 -8.87 12.92
N GLU A 101 -13.38 -10.14 13.35
CA GLU A 101 -12.66 -10.49 14.58
C GLU A 101 -11.16 -10.21 14.47
N ALA A 102 -10.59 -10.41 13.29
CA ALA A 102 -9.17 -10.17 13.05
C ALA A 102 -8.81 -8.68 13.16
N VAL A 103 -9.69 -7.78 12.67
CA VAL A 103 -9.35 -6.34 12.57
C VAL A 103 -10.01 -5.47 13.63
N LYS A 104 -10.94 -5.97 14.43
CA LYS A 104 -11.79 -5.18 15.35
C LYS A 104 -11.04 -4.31 16.37
N ASP A 105 -9.88 -4.79 16.83
CA ASP A 105 -9.10 -4.13 17.87
C ASP A 105 -8.00 -3.23 17.31
N PHE A 106 -7.78 -3.27 15.98
CA PHE A 106 -6.85 -2.37 15.34
C PHE A 106 -7.43 -0.96 15.24
N ASP A 107 -6.59 0.04 15.44
CA ASP A 107 -6.79 1.40 14.98
C ASP A 107 -5.92 1.58 13.75
N SER A 108 -6.55 1.49 12.57
CA SER A 108 -5.83 1.39 11.30
C SER A 108 -6.67 1.93 10.15
N ASP A 109 -6.02 2.52 9.17
CA ASP A 109 -6.57 2.58 7.83
C ASP A 109 -5.98 1.43 7.01
N PHE A 110 -6.77 0.85 6.12
CA PHE A 110 -6.27 -0.27 5.32
C PHE A 110 -7.00 -0.50 4.00
N ALA A 111 -6.23 -0.94 3.00
CA ALA A 111 -6.68 -1.78 1.90
C ALA A 111 -5.79 -3.03 1.88
N LEU A 112 -6.42 -4.19 1.97
CA LEU A 112 -5.75 -5.49 2.08
C LEU A 112 -5.99 -6.31 0.83
N SER A 113 -4.93 -6.96 0.34
CA SER A 113 -5.04 -8.08 -0.57
C SER A 113 -4.24 -9.26 -0.03
N PHE A 114 -4.86 -10.43 0.07
CA PHE A 114 -4.18 -11.59 0.64
C PHE A 114 -4.75 -12.92 0.12
N VAL A 115 -3.95 -13.97 0.27
CA VAL A 115 -4.34 -15.37 0.14
C VAL A 115 -4.14 -16.07 1.48
N LYS A 116 -4.99 -17.05 1.82
CA LYS A 116 -4.92 -17.83 3.07
C LYS A 116 -5.20 -19.29 2.74
N SER A 117 -4.31 -20.20 3.16
CA SER A 117 -4.43 -21.66 3.05
C SER A 117 -4.67 -22.20 1.62
N ASN A 118 -5.65 -21.65 0.90
CA ASN A 118 -5.91 -21.95 -0.51
C ASN A 118 -5.37 -20.83 -1.40
N PRO A 119 -4.27 -21.05 -2.12
CA PRO A 119 -3.64 -20.03 -2.98
C PRO A 119 -4.46 -19.69 -4.24
N MET A 120 -5.60 -20.34 -4.46
CA MET A 120 -6.53 -20.02 -5.55
C MET A 120 -7.68 -19.12 -5.09
N VAL A 121 -7.69 -18.70 -3.82
CA VAL A 121 -8.68 -17.78 -3.27
C VAL A 121 -8.02 -16.46 -2.91
N LEU A 122 -8.41 -15.41 -3.63
CA LEU A 122 -7.98 -14.04 -3.34
C LEU A 122 -9.00 -13.37 -2.42
N TYR A 123 -8.50 -12.76 -1.37
CA TYR A 123 -9.28 -11.91 -0.46
C TYR A 123 -8.89 -10.46 -0.68
N LEU A 124 -9.91 -9.61 -0.88
CA LEU A 124 -9.77 -8.17 -0.98
C LEU A 124 -10.71 -7.51 0.02
N CYS A 125 -10.21 -6.55 0.80
CA CYS A 125 -11.07 -5.70 1.62
C CYS A 125 -10.41 -4.35 1.87
N ARG A 126 -11.23 -3.35 2.16
CA ARG A 126 -10.79 -2.03 2.52
C ARG A 126 -11.69 -1.38 3.57
N GLU A 127 -11.14 -0.44 4.31
CA GLU A 127 -11.90 0.51 5.13
C GLU A 127 -12.22 1.80 4.32
N SER A 128 -12.67 2.87 4.98
CA SER A 128 -13.18 4.07 4.31
C SER A 128 -12.14 4.91 3.59
N ASN A 129 -10.91 5.00 4.14
CA ASN A 129 -9.90 5.98 3.71
C ASN A 129 -8.92 5.45 2.67
N ARG A 130 -8.88 4.13 2.44
CA ARG A 130 -7.99 3.52 1.45
C ARG A 130 -8.79 2.99 0.28
N PRO A 131 -8.58 3.52 -0.94
CA PRO A 131 -9.28 3.03 -2.12
C PRO A 131 -8.80 1.65 -2.53
N LEU A 132 -9.65 0.90 -3.20
CA LEU A 132 -9.35 -0.36 -3.84
C LEU A 132 -10.33 -0.59 -4.98
N HIS A 133 -9.81 -0.77 -6.19
CA HIS A 133 -10.58 -0.88 -7.41
C HIS A 133 -10.32 -2.22 -8.08
N VAL A 134 -11.30 -2.68 -8.84
CA VAL A 134 -11.22 -3.94 -9.59
C VAL A 134 -11.78 -3.77 -10.99
N ALA A 135 -11.24 -4.54 -11.94
CA ALA A 135 -11.83 -4.76 -13.25
C ALA A 135 -11.80 -6.25 -13.57
N TYR A 136 -12.91 -6.80 -14.06
CA TYR A 136 -12.96 -8.19 -14.54
C TYR A 136 -13.04 -8.20 -16.05
N ILE A 137 -12.16 -8.98 -16.67
CA ILE A 137 -12.10 -9.17 -18.11
C ILE A 137 -12.54 -10.59 -18.43
N PRO A 138 -13.81 -10.80 -18.83
CA PRO A 138 -14.38 -12.12 -19.05
C PRO A 138 -13.60 -12.94 -20.07
N SER A 139 -13.24 -12.36 -21.21
CA SER A 139 -12.51 -13.04 -22.29
C SER A 139 -11.15 -13.61 -21.86
N MET A 140 -10.56 -13.03 -20.81
CA MET A 140 -9.29 -13.47 -20.22
C MET A 140 -9.50 -14.27 -18.92
N LYS A 141 -10.72 -14.34 -18.38
CA LYS A 141 -11.04 -14.89 -17.05
C LYS A 141 -10.16 -14.29 -15.96
N THR A 142 -9.86 -12.99 -16.06
CA THR A 142 -8.86 -12.33 -15.23
C THR A 142 -9.49 -11.15 -14.48
N LEU A 143 -9.22 -11.10 -13.18
CA LEU A 143 -9.53 -9.95 -12.31
C LEU A 143 -8.25 -9.16 -12.10
N PHE A 144 -8.29 -7.86 -12.43
CA PHE A 144 -7.29 -6.88 -12.04
C PHE A 144 -7.75 -6.12 -10.80
N TYR A 145 -6.82 -5.74 -9.94
CA TYR A 145 -7.10 -4.83 -8.83
C TYR A 145 -5.95 -3.87 -8.61
N ALA A 146 -6.26 -2.67 -8.14
CA ALA A 146 -5.29 -1.65 -7.77
C ALA A 146 -5.85 -0.70 -6.71
N SER A 147 -4.98 0.04 -6.03
CA SER A 147 -5.38 1.11 -5.11
C SER A 147 -6.07 2.26 -5.85
N GLU A 148 -5.62 2.61 -7.04
CA GLU A 148 -6.19 3.68 -7.86
C GLU A 148 -6.83 3.12 -9.15
N SER A 149 -7.99 3.67 -9.54
CA SER A 149 -8.67 3.26 -10.79
C SER A 149 -7.81 3.54 -12.01
N ALA A 150 -7.11 4.68 -12.02
CA ALA A 150 -6.25 5.10 -13.12
C ALA A 150 -5.18 4.04 -13.48
N PHE A 151 -4.63 3.32 -12.51
CA PHE A 151 -3.65 2.26 -12.80
C PHE A 151 -4.24 1.10 -13.61
N ILE A 152 -5.51 0.78 -13.36
CA ILE A 152 -6.22 -0.24 -14.15
C ILE A 152 -6.62 0.34 -15.51
N GLU A 153 -7.19 1.54 -15.53
CA GLU A 153 -7.65 2.22 -16.74
C GLU A 153 -6.51 2.42 -17.75
N ASP A 154 -5.35 2.92 -17.29
CA ASP A 154 -4.16 3.08 -18.12
C ASP A 154 -3.67 1.74 -18.70
N ALA A 155 -3.68 0.69 -17.89
CA ALA A 155 -3.29 -0.65 -18.34
C ALA A 155 -4.27 -1.20 -19.39
N LEU A 156 -5.57 -1.00 -19.22
CA LEU A 156 -6.61 -1.41 -20.17
C LEU A 156 -6.45 -0.66 -21.50
N ILE A 157 -6.29 0.67 -21.45
CA ILE A 157 -6.08 1.53 -22.62
C ILE A 157 -4.82 1.11 -23.39
N ALA A 158 -3.69 0.93 -22.68
CA ALA A 158 -2.41 0.55 -23.29
C ALA A 158 -2.46 -0.80 -24.02
N ASN A 159 -3.39 -1.69 -23.63
CA ASN A 159 -3.57 -3.01 -24.23
C ASN A 159 -4.80 -3.11 -25.13
N ASN A 160 -5.52 -2.01 -25.40
CA ASN A 160 -6.77 -1.99 -26.18
C ASN A 160 -7.83 -2.96 -25.63
N ILE A 161 -7.98 -2.99 -24.30
CA ILE A 161 -8.95 -3.84 -23.60
C ILE A 161 -10.08 -2.94 -23.06
N GLU A 162 -11.31 -3.31 -23.36
CA GLU A 162 -12.49 -2.64 -22.81
C GLU A 162 -12.99 -3.43 -21.57
N ALA A 163 -13.06 -2.76 -20.43
CA ALA A 163 -13.66 -3.31 -19.22
C ALA A 163 -14.05 -2.17 -18.28
N ASP A 164 -15.09 -2.38 -17.48
CA ASP A 164 -15.51 -1.46 -16.45
C ASP A 164 -14.63 -1.59 -15.20
N VAL A 165 -14.24 -0.44 -14.63
CA VAL A 165 -13.51 -0.38 -13.37
C VAL A 165 -14.47 -0.01 -12.24
N PHE A 166 -14.46 -0.78 -11.16
CA PHE A 166 -15.35 -0.61 -10.02
C PHE A 166 -14.58 -0.39 -8.74
N SER A 167 -15.04 0.54 -7.91
CA SER A 167 -14.56 0.66 -6.53
C SER A 167 -15.20 -0.42 -5.65
N LEU A 168 -14.40 -1.11 -4.85
CA LEU A 168 -14.93 -2.03 -3.85
C LEU A 168 -15.59 -1.27 -2.71
N ASN A 169 -16.67 -1.83 -2.16
CA ASN A 169 -17.35 -1.25 -1.01
C ASN A 169 -16.44 -1.30 0.23
N LYS A 170 -16.47 -0.22 1.02
CA LYS A 170 -15.80 -0.21 2.32
C LYS A 170 -16.40 -1.27 3.26
N ASN A 171 -15.58 -1.73 4.20
CA ASN A 171 -16.00 -2.66 5.24
C ASN A 171 -16.71 -3.91 4.68
N THR A 172 -16.20 -4.39 3.55
CA THR A 172 -16.71 -5.59 2.88
C THR A 172 -15.52 -6.46 2.48
N LEU A 173 -15.53 -7.69 2.92
CA LEU A 173 -14.60 -8.73 2.47
C LEU A 173 -15.13 -9.32 1.17
N TYR A 174 -14.31 -9.27 0.15
CA TYR A 174 -14.55 -9.92 -1.14
C TYR A 174 -13.66 -11.16 -1.23
N THR A 175 -14.27 -12.31 -1.42
CA THR A 175 -13.60 -13.60 -1.57
C THR A 175 -13.76 -14.08 -3.00
N PHE A 176 -12.69 -14.10 -3.76
CA PHE A 176 -12.67 -14.52 -5.16
C PHE A 176 -12.02 -15.89 -5.30
N ASP A 177 -12.79 -16.90 -5.71
CA ASP A 177 -12.25 -18.20 -6.08
C ASP A 177 -11.92 -18.19 -7.57
N VAL A 178 -10.64 -17.91 -7.89
CA VAL A 178 -10.18 -17.73 -9.27
C VAL A 178 -10.24 -19.02 -10.09
N SER A 179 -10.24 -20.18 -9.43
CA SER A 179 -10.40 -21.49 -10.10
C SER A 179 -11.79 -21.69 -10.70
N LYS A 180 -12.76 -20.85 -10.30
CA LYS A 180 -14.16 -20.90 -10.73
C LYS A 180 -14.56 -19.74 -11.65
N PHE A 181 -13.61 -18.96 -12.13
CA PHE A 181 -13.89 -17.88 -13.08
C PHE A 181 -14.30 -18.48 -14.45
N THR A 182 -15.30 -17.86 -15.07
CA THR A 182 -15.84 -18.27 -16.38
C THR A 182 -15.87 -17.07 -17.34
N ASP A 183 -16.13 -17.30 -18.63
CA ASP A 183 -16.28 -16.24 -19.63
C ASP A 183 -17.42 -15.27 -19.33
N ASP A 184 -18.39 -15.69 -18.49
CA ASP A 184 -19.56 -14.85 -18.17
C ASP A 184 -19.43 -14.12 -16.83
N LYS A 185 -18.68 -14.69 -15.86
CA LYS A 185 -18.64 -14.16 -14.50
C LYS A 185 -17.42 -14.60 -13.69
N MET A 186 -17.02 -13.73 -12.75
CA MET A 186 -16.15 -14.09 -11.65
C MET A 186 -16.96 -14.75 -10.52
N ASN A 187 -16.33 -15.70 -9.85
CA ASN A 187 -16.89 -16.30 -8.64
C ASN A 187 -16.48 -15.45 -7.42
N VAL A 188 -17.43 -14.75 -6.83
CA VAL A 188 -17.19 -13.83 -5.70
C VAL A 188 -18.24 -13.97 -4.61
N VAL A 189 -17.78 -14.06 -3.37
CA VAL A 189 -18.60 -13.92 -2.15
C VAL A 189 -18.29 -12.58 -1.51
N LYS A 190 -19.33 -11.91 -0.96
CA LYS A 190 -19.21 -10.60 -0.30
C LYS A 190 -19.76 -10.72 1.12
N GLU A 191 -18.95 -10.35 2.09
CA GLU A 191 -19.32 -10.35 3.51
C GLU A 191 -19.04 -8.97 4.10
N SER A 192 -20.10 -8.27 4.50
CA SER A 192 -19.95 -6.98 5.17
C SER A 192 -19.56 -7.19 6.63
N PHE A 193 -18.66 -6.35 7.14
CA PHE A 193 -18.23 -6.34 8.52
C PHE A 193 -18.29 -4.93 9.12
N LYS A 194 -18.32 -4.86 10.45
CA LYS A 194 -18.31 -3.57 11.15
C LYS A 194 -16.88 -3.22 11.50
N TYR A 195 -16.45 -2.08 10.99
CA TYR A 195 -15.17 -1.50 11.33
C TYR A 195 -15.28 0.03 11.27
N ASP A 196 -14.76 0.68 12.28
CA ASP A 196 -14.73 2.13 12.37
C ASP A 196 -13.38 2.54 12.98
N SER A 197 -12.55 3.16 12.16
CA SER A 197 -11.22 3.62 12.61
C SER A 197 -11.37 4.71 13.67
N ARG A 198 -10.73 4.54 14.80
CA ARG A 198 -10.72 5.52 15.89
C ARG A 198 -10.00 6.82 15.49
N VAL A 199 -9.10 6.75 14.52
CA VAL A 199 -8.41 7.92 13.96
C VAL A 199 -9.39 8.92 13.39
N TYR A 200 -10.41 8.43 12.69
CA TYR A 200 -11.46 9.30 12.15
C TYR A 200 -12.22 10.04 13.27
N GLN A 201 -12.56 9.34 14.36
CA GLN A 201 -13.20 9.94 15.53
C GLN A 201 -12.29 10.92 16.27
N TYR A 202 -10.97 10.65 16.35
CA TYR A 202 -10.02 11.55 16.97
C TYR A 202 -9.88 12.86 16.17
N GLN A 203 -9.82 12.79 14.86
CA GLN A 203 -9.78 13.97 13.99
C GLN A 203 -11.07 14.78 14.06
N ILE A 204 -12.25 14.14 14.04
CA ILE A 204 -13.54 14.83 14.24
C ILE A 204 -13.62 15.51 15.61
N ASN A 205 -13.18 14.84 16.67
CA ASN A 205 -13.22 15.39 18.04
C ASN A 205 -12.18 16.49 18.26
N LYS A 206 -11.04 16.44 17.62
CA LYS A 206 -9.98 17.46 17.71
C LYS A 206 -10.30 18.70 16.85
N TYR A 207 -11.09 18.54 15.77
CA TYR A 207 -11.46 19.59 14.84
C TYR A 207 -12.97 19.58 14.53
N PRO A 208 -13.87 19.86 15.52
CA PRO A 208 -15.29 19.54 15.40
C PRO A 208 -16.11 20.38 14.42
N THR A 209 -15.57 21.35 13.71
CA THR A 209 -16.41 22.29 12.98
C THR A 209 -15.92 22.77 11.60
N GLN A 210 -14.79 22.36 11.09
CA GLN A 210 -14.31 22.83 9.79
C GLN A 210 -14.09 21.77 8.71
N VAL A 211 -14.13 20.49 9.04
CA VAL A 211 -13.87 19.40 8.09
C VAL A 211 -15.12 18.92 7.33
N GLN A 212 -16.33 19.41 7.72
CA GLN A 212 -17.56 18.98 7.03
C GLN A 212 -17.91 19.72 5.75
N THR A 213 -17.20 20.79 5.42
CA THR A 213 -17.41 21.48 4.16
C THR A 213 -16.08 21.79 3.52
N ASN A 214 -15.77 21.16 2.42
CA ASN A 214 -14.68 21.48 1.47
C ASN A 214 -13.40 20.63 1.51
N ALA A 215 -13.50 19.35 1.75
CA ALA A 215 -12.40 18.47 1.31
C ALA A 215 -12.33 18.32 -0.22
N TRP A 216 -13.44 18.66 -0.94
CA TRP A 216 -13.52 18.52 -2.39
C TRP A 216 -14.54 19.51 -2.93
N SER A 217 -14.12 20.62 -3.47
CA SER A 217 -14.97 21.49 -4.27
C SER A 217 -14.61 21.32 -5.74
N LEU A 218 -15.56 20.81 -6.50
CA LEU A 218 -15.52 20.88 -7.97
C LEU A 218 -15.66 22.33 -8.37
N LYS A 219 -14.59 22.96 -8.80
CA LYS A 219 -14.61 24.12 -9.69
C LYS A 219 -13.73 23.78 -10.87
N ASP A 220 -14.42 23.64 -12.02
CA ASP A 220 -13.86 23.70 -13.35
C ASP A 220 -12.56 22.90 -13.57
N ASP A 221 -12.68 21.57 -13.81
CA ASP A 221 -11.72 20.65 -14.44
C ASP A 221 -10.26 20.64 -13.95
N GLU A 222 -9.93 21.30 -12.85
CA GLU A 222 -8.61 21.25 -12.22
C GLU A 222 -8.73 20.84 -10.74
N TRP A 223 -8.13 19.71 -10.40
CA TRP A 223 -8.02 19.19 -9.04
C TRP A 223 -6.84 19.86 -8.33
N GLU A 224 -7.10 20.91 -7.56
CA GLU A 224 -6.11 21.43 -6.61
C GLU A 224 -6.42 20.88 -5.21
N PRO A 225 -5.52 20.09 -4.60
CA PRO A 225 -5.63 19.72 -3.19
C PRO A 225 -5.37 20.98 -2.34
N ILE A 226 -6.39 21.46 -1.64
CA ILE A 226 -6.19 22.50 -0.61
C ILE A 226 -5.60 21.77 0.62
N ILE A 227 -4.29 21.81 0.78
CA ILE A 227 -3.62 21.36 1.98
C ILE A 227 -3.74 22.47 3.03
N PRO A 228 -4.43 22.26 4.17
CA PRO A 228 -4.46 23.25 5.25
C PRO A 228 -3.05 23.51 5.78
N GLN A 229 -2.73 24.75 6.16
CA GLN A 229 -1.42 25.14 6.69
C GLN A 229 -0.96 24.24 7.86
N SER A 230 -1.89 23.77 8.69
CA SER A 230 -1.60 22.82 9.76
C SER A 230 -1.19 21.41 9.30
N MET A 231 -1.48 21.03 8.05
CA MET A 231 -1.02 19.76 7.47
C MET A 231 0.35 19.90 6.81
N ILE A 232 0.72 21.11 6.37
CA ILE A 232 2.05 21.39 5.80
C ILE A 232 3.13 21.15 6.87
N ASP A 233 2.87 21.58 8.09
CA ASP A 233 3.82 21.37 9.20
C ASP A 233 3.94 19.88 9.60
N ASP A 234 2.84 19.13 9.51
CA ASP A 234 2.83 17.68 9.76
C ASP A 234 3.55 16.91 8.65
N GLU A 235 3.47 17.37 7.39
CA GLU A 235 4.21 16.80 6.26
C GLU A 235 5.71 17.08 6.37
N ALA A 236 6.11 18.29 6.73
CA ALA A 236 7.51 18.63 7.01
C ALA A 236 8.10 17.77 8.15
N LEU A 237 7.31 17.53 9.20
CA LEU A 237 7.69 16.61 10.27
C LEU A 237 7.84 15.18 9.75
N HIS A 238 6.93 14.73 8.91
CA HIS A 238 6.99 13.41 8.30
C HIS A 238 8.24 13.26 7.41
N LEU A 239 8.49 14.22 6.53
CA LEU A 239 9.66 14.22 5.65
C LEU A 239 10.97 14.23 6.43
N SER A 240 11.05 14.98 7.52
CA SER A 240 12.22 14.99 8.40
C SER A 240 12.49 13.63 9.07
N GLN A 241 11.45 12.87 9.37
CA GLN A 241 11.57 11.50 9.93
C GLN A 241 11.97 10.47 8.88
N VAL A 242 11.57 10.66 7.64
CA VAL A 242 11.83 9.71 6.54
C VAL A 242 13.21 9.94 5.93
N TYR A 243 13.52 11.20 5.62
CA TYR A 243 14.72 11.57 4.86
C TYR A 243 15.82 12.22 5.73
N GLY A 244 15.52 12.51 7.00
CA GLY A 244 16.43 13.18 7.90
C GLY A 244 16.26 14.71 7.90
N GLY A 245 17.14 15.39 8.66
CA GLY A 245 17.03 16.82 8.91
C GLY A 245 16.01 17.14 10.01
N ARG A 246 15.74 18.43 10.18
CA ARG A 246 14.74 18.92 11.12
C ARG A 246 13.51 19.40 10.37
N PRO A 247 12.31 19.34 10.95
CA PRO A 247 11.08 19.78 10.26
C PRO A 247 11.16 21.20 9.70
N GLU A 248 11.84 22.11 10.37
CA GLU A 248 12.03 23.50 9.94
C GLU A 248 12.99 23.67 8.75
N GLU A 249 13.68 22.63 8.36
CA GLU A 249 14.58 22.59 7.19
C GLU A 249 13.85 22.16 5.93
N TRP A 250 12.61 21.67 6.07
CA TRP A 250 11.74 21.29 4.97
C TRP A 250 10.74 22.41 4.67
N PHE A 251 10.59 22.77 3.40
CA PHE A 251 9.63 23.77 2.97
C PHE A 251 8.97 23.40 1.66
N TRP A 252 7.72 23.82 1.53
CA TRP A 252 6.92 23.63 0.32
C TRP A 252 7.14 24.80 -0.65
N ASP A 253 7.48 24.50 -1.90
CA ASP A 253 7.55 25.50 -2.97
C ASP A 253 6.24 25.48 -3.79
N GLU A 254 5.43 26.52 -3.61
CA GLU A 254 4.13 26.66 -4.27
C GLU A 254 4.24 26.72 -5.80
N THR A 255 5.35 27.23 -6.33
CA THR A 255 5.55 27.38 -7.77
C THR A 255 5.86 26.05 -8.43
N GLN A 256 6.62 25.18 -7.74
CA GLN A 256 7.03 23.88 -8.25
C GLN A 256 6.15 22.75 -7.74
N GLN A 257 5.24 23.04 -6.81
CA GLN A 257 4.34 22.05 -6.18
C GLN A 257 5.12 20.85 -5.62
N LYS A 258 6.24 21.14 -4.89
CA LYS A 258 7.16 20.14 -4.36
C LYS A 258 7.72 20.56 -3.01
N TRP A 259 8.08 19.56 -2.21
CA TRP A 259 8.87 19.74 -0.99
C TRP A 259 10.36 19.83 -1.29
N PHE A 260 11.03 20.73 -0.57
CA PHE A 260 12.48 20.93 -0.60
C PHE A 260 13.07 20.90 0.80
N TYR A 261 14.28 20.39 0.90
CA TYR A 261 15.12 20.37 2.08
C TYR A 261 16.25 21.40 1.93
N LEU A 262 16.43 22.23 2.94
CA LEU A 262 17.58 23.14 3.05
C LEU A 262 18.58 22.56 4.06
N ASP A 263 19.73 22.09 3.57
CA ASP A 263 20.84 21.74 4.43
C ASP A 263 21.48 23.01 5.00
N ASN A 264 21.21 23.29 6.26
CA ASN A 264 21.71 24.47 6.95
C ASN A 264 23.24 24.47 7.17
N VAL A 265 23.92 23.34 6.93
CA VAL A 265 25.38 23.23 7.04
C VAL A 265 26.06 23.57 5.70
N SER A 266 25.58 23.00 4.61
CA SER A 266 26.11 23.26 3.26
C SER A 266 25.44 24.43 2.56
N GLY A 267 24.22 24.80 2.96
CA GLY A 267 23.37 25.78 2.27
C GLY A 267 22.74 25.24 0.98
N GLU A 268 22.82 23.96 0.76
CA GLU A 268 22.28 23.31 -0.43
C GLU A 268 20.78 23.07 -0.29
N ILE A 269 20.05 23.27 -1.39
CA ILE A 269 18.61 22.98 -1.48
C ILE A 269 18.42 21.77 -2.37
N LYS A 270 17.74 20.74 -1.85
CA LYS A 270 17.46 19.50 -2.57
C LYS A 270 15.96 19.20 -2.53
N SER A 271 15.41 18.74 -3.65
CA SER A 271 14.04 18.24 -3.66
C SER A 271 13.96 16.88 -2.94
N GLU A 272 12.76 16.52 -2.47
CA GLU A 272 12.47 15.21 -1.90
C GLU A 272 12.93 14.07 -2.82
N GLU A 273 12.71 14.21 -4.13
CA GLU A 273 13.13 13.24 -5.14
C GLU A 273 14.66 13.06 -5.18
N GLN A 274 15.42 14.17 -5.10
CA GLN A 274 16.89 14.14 -5.09
C GLN A 274 17.44 13.47 -3.85
N ILE A 275 16.85 13.74 -2.67
CA ILE A 275 17.29 13.12 -1.42
C ILE A 275 16.97 11.62 -1.42
N SER A 276 15.79 11.25 -1.90
CA SER A 276 15.41 9.85 -2.05
C SER A 276 16.37 9.09 -2.99
N GLU A 277 16.79 9.73 -4.06
CA GLU A 277 17.72 9.16 -5.03
C GLU A 277 19.13 9.01 -4.46
N GLU A 278 19.62 10.00 -3.72
CA GLU A 278 20.92 9.94 -3.03
C GLU A 278 20.95 8.83 -1.98
N GLN A 279 19.95 8.76 -1.10
CA GLN A 279 19.86 7.71 -0.08
C GLN A 279 19.78 6.31 -0.70
N TYR A 280 19.16 6.19 -1.86
CA TYR A 280 19.13 4.95 -2.62
C TYR A 280 20.53 4.54 -3.09
N TYR A 281 21.31 5.46 -3.66
CA TYR A 281 22.68 5.17 -4.11
C TYR A 281 23.64 4.89 -2.95
N ASP A 282 23.54 5.60 -1.84
CA ASP A 282 24.33 5.35 -0.65
C ASP A 282 24.10 3.92 -0.10
N THR A 283 22.83 3.49 -0.07
CA THR A 283 22.47 2.12 0.34
C THR A 283 23.06 1.05 -0.61
N LEU A 284 23.12 1.34 -1.91
CA LEU A 284 23.74 0.43 -2.89
C LEU A 284 25.23 0.29 -2.64
N TRP A 285 25.95 1.41 -2.44
CA TRP A 285 27.38 1.41 -2.18
C TRP A 285 27.76 0.67 -0.89
N GLU A 286 27.00 0.87 0.19
CA GLU A 286 27.21 0.14 1.44
C GLU A 286 26.99 -1.37 1.28
N ASN A 287 26.03 -1.80 0.50
CA ASN A 287 25.78 -3.21 0.24
C ASN A 287 26.87 -3.85 -0.64
N GLU A 288 27.41 -3.13 -1.64
CA GLU A 288 28.53 -3.60 -2.46
C GLU A 288 29.83 -3.66 -1.65
N ALA A 289 30.11 -2.66 -0.82
CA ALA A 289 31.27 -2.65 0.06
C ALA A 289 31.27 -3.85 1.04
N ASN A 290 30.11 -4.16 1.62
CA ASN A 290 29.93 -5.29 2.54
C ASN A 290 29.97 -6.67 1.82
N ALA A 291 29.77 -6.72 0.52
CA ALA A 291 29.84 -7.96 -0.27
C ALA A 291 31.27 -8.31 -0.71
N THR A 292 32.17 -7.35 -0.74
CA THR A 292 33.59 -7.55 -1.13
C THR A 292 34.51 -7.93 0.04
N ASP A 293 34.01 -7.86 1.28
CA ASP A 293 34.75 -8.25 2.50
C ASP A 293 34.43 -9.68 3.00
N ARG A 294 33.89 -10.55 2.14
CA ARG A 294 33.63 -11.97 2.46
C ARG A 294 34.33 -12.91 1.52
#